data_5f84623f623d75dcefbac95328527c23
#
_entry.id   5f84623f623d75dcefbac95328527c23
#
_cell.length_a   1.000
_cell.length_b   1.000
_cell.length_c   1.000
_cell.angle_alpha   90.00
_cell.angle_beta   90.00
_cell.angle_gamma   90.00
#
_symmetry.space_group_name_H-M   'P 1'
#
loop_
_entity.id
_entity.type
_entity.pdbx_description
1 polymer ?
#
loop_
_entity_poly.entity_id
_entity_poly.type
_entity_poly.pdbx_seq_one_letter_code
_entity_poly.pdbx_strand_id
1 'polypeptide(L)'
;GKAGVVNVHLGDSPRCMDLIERVVEETEIPASQILPTHVNRNEKLFCKAIEYALKGGNVDFTGNEDIDYWETVCDEVRVCSGIRRMMQAGVDPKHITISSDGQGSLPLYNEKGEFLGMGVGQSSCLLKEVKECVQKADIPLEIAISTITSNPARILELKGKGRIQEGYDADLCILSSELELMEVIAKG
;
A
#
# COMPACT_ATOMS: atom_id res chain seq x y z
N GLY A 1 -1.65 -16.91 -17.29
CA GLY A 1 -2.44 -15.71 -17.40
C GLY A 1 -1.77 -14.54 -16.73
N LYS A 2 -2.07 -13.37 -17.24
CA LYS A 2 -1.61 -12.11 -16.64
C LYS A 2 -2.82 -11.42 -16.02
N ALA A 3 -2.62 -10.71 -14.91
CA ALA A 3 -3.69 -10.02 -14.21
C ALA A 3 -4.35 -8.91 -15.06
N GLY A 4 -3.62 -8.38 -16.03
CA GLY A 4 -4.08 -7.22 -16.81
C GLY A 4 -4.07 -5.92 -16.02
N VAL A 5 -3.35 -5.87 -14.90
CA VAL A 5 -3.22 -4.67 -14.06
C VAL A 5 -2.04 -3.84 -14.51
N VAL A 6 -2.25 -2.54 -14.61
CA VAL A 6 -1.20 -1.54 -14.85
C VAL A 6 -0.89 -0.85 -13.53
N ASN A 7 0.31 -1.11 -13.00
CA ASN A 7 0.80 -0.38 -11.83
C ASN A 7 1.37 0.96 -12.28
N VAL A 8 0.91 2.06 -11.70
CA VAL A 8 1.30 3.42 -12.06
C VAL A 8 1.94 4.11 -10.87
N HIS A 9 3.25 4.35 -10.95
CA HIS A 9 3.98 5.10 -9.94
C HIS A 9 3.65 6.60 -10.04
N LEU A 10 3.04 7.14 -9.01
CA LEU A 10 2.65 8.54 -8.93
C LEU A 10 3.77 9.40 -8.34
N GLY A 11 3.97 10.56 -8.90
CA GLY A 11 4.86 11.60 -8.37
C GLY A 11 4.09 12.76 -7.75
N ASP A 12 4.80 13.85 -7.45
CA ASP A 12 4.25 15.06 -6.83
C ASP A 12 3.66 16.05 -7.84
N SER A 13 3.14 15.53 -8.95
CA SER A 13 2.48 16.36 -9.95
C SER A 13 1.26 17.07 -9.37
N PRO A 14 1.08 18.38 -9.60
CA PRO A 14 -0.11 19.10 -9.15
C PRO A 14 -1.41 18.57 -9.77
N ARG A 15 -1.32 17.79 -10.85
CA ARG A 15 -2.46 17.11 -11.50
C ARG A 15 -2.86 15.80 -10.81
N CYS A 16 -2.07 15.32 -9.84
CA CYS A 16 -2.35 14.09 -9.09
C CYS A 16 -2.71 12.92 -10.02
N MET A 17 -3.98 12.49 -10.03
CA MET A 17 -4.49 11.34 -10.77
C MET A 17 -5.27 11.70 -12.05
N ASP A 18 -5.29 12.97 -12.48
CA ASP A 18 -6.14 13.44 -13.60
C ASP A 18 -6.02 12.56 -14.86
N LEU A 19 -4.82 12.09 -15.22
CA LEU A 19 -4.62 11.23 -16.39
C LEU A 19 -5.24 9.85 -16.21
N ILE A 20 -5.17 9.28 -15.01
CA ILE A 20 -5.79 7.98 -14.69
C ILE A 20 -7.31 8.12 -14.73
N GLU A 21 -7.85 9.16 -14.10
CA GLU A 21 -9.29 9.45 -14.10
C GLU A 21 -9.82 9.60 -15.52
N ARG A 22 -9.12 10.33 -16.38
CA ARG A 22 -9.48 10.46 -17.79
C ARG A 22 -9.45 9.14 -18.55
N VAL A 23 -8.45 8.30 -18.32
CA VAL A 23 -8.39 6.97 -18.97
C VAL A 23 -9.62 6.15 -18.59
N VAL A 24 -10.02 6.14 -17.33
CA VAL A 24 -11.19 5.42 -16.86
C VAL A 24 -12.50 6.02 -17.40
N GLU A 25 -12.59 7.34 -17.52
CA GLU A 25 -13.80 8.04 -17.99
C GLU A 25 -13.96 8.02 -19.52
N GLU A 26 -12.84 8.09 -20.26
CA GLU A 26 -12.84 8.21 -21.72
C GLU A 26 -12.70 6.85 -22.45
N THR A 27 -12.51 5.73 -21.71
CA THR A 27 -12.28 4.39 -22.30
C THR A 27 -13.09 3.31 -21.59
N GLU A 28 -13.10 2.09 -22.14
CA GLU A 28 -13.70 0.90 -21.54
C GLU A 28 -12.80 0.24 -20.48
N ILE A 29 -11.67 0.85 -20.10
CA ILE A 29 -10.77 0.31 -19.09
C ILE A 29 -11.34 0.57 -17.71
N PRO A 30 -11.74 -0.46 -16.94
CA PRO A 30 -12.27 -0.25 -15.60
C PRO A 30 -11.20 0.22 -14.64
N ALA A 31 -11.58 1.04 -13.65
CA ALA A 31 -10.68 1.54 -12.61
C ALA A 31 -9.89 0.41 -11.91
N SER A 32 -10.48 -0.77 -11.75
CA SER A 32 -9.84 -1.93 -11.13
C SER A 32 -8.61 -2.49 -11.87
N GLN A 33 -8.43 -2.13 -13.15
CA GLN A 33 -7.25 -2.52 -13.94
C GLN A 33 -6.06 -1.58 -13.79
N ILE A 34 -6.24 -0.44 -13.13
CA ILE A 34 -5.15 0.49 -12.87
C ILE A 34 -4.91 0.53 -11.36
N LEU A 35 -3.67 0.30 -10.94
CA LEU A 35 -3.23 0.35 -9.55
C LEU A 35 -2.25 1.52 -9.38
N PRO A 36 -2.75 2.72 -9.02
CA PRO A 36 -1.88 3.83 -8.64
C PRO A 36 -1.16 3.50 -7.32
N THR A 37 0.17 3.60 -7.31
CA THR A 37 1.01 3.45 -6.13
C THR A 37 1.59 4.79 -5.69
N HIS A 38 2.06 4.87 -4.44
CA HIS A 38 2.49 6.09 -3.75
C HIS A 38 1.33 7.07 -3.46
N VAL A 39 0.11 6.54 -3.23
CA VAL A 39 -1.06 7.41 -3.02
C VAL A 39 -0.99 8.23 -1.73
N ASN A 40 -0.10 7.86 -0.81
CA ASN A 40 0.16 8.56 0.45
C ASN A 40 1.23 9.66 0.36
N ARG A 41 1.81 9.91 -0.82
CA ARG A 41 2.92 10.83 -1.03
C ARG A 41 2.65 12.27 -0.55
N ASN A 42 1.41 12.73 -0.64
CA ASN A 42 0.96 13.99 -0.05
C ASN A 42 -0.55 13.99 0.12
N GLU A 43 -1.06 14.90 0.95
CA GLU A 43 -2.48 14.99 1.31
C GLU A 43 -3.40 15.19 0.11
N LYS A 44 -3.01 16.01 -0.87
CA LYS A 44 -3.83 16.27 -2.06
C LYS A 44 -4.03 15.01 -2.91
N LEU A 45 -2.94 14.28 -3.14
CA LEU A 45 -2.98 13.01 -3.87
C LEU A 45 -3.79 11.96 -3.12
N PHE A 46 -3.61 11.89 -1.81
CA PHE A 46 -4.35 10.99 -0.94
C PHE A 46 -5.88 11.24 -1.00
N CYS A 47 -6.32 12.48 -0.96
CA CYS A 47 -7.74 12.80 -1.12
C CYS A 47 -8.30 12.31 -2.48
N LYS A 48 -7.54 12.46 -3.56
CA LYS A 48 -7.91 11.92 -4.88
C LYS A 48 -7.94 10.40 -4.89
N ALA A 49 -7.04 9.74 -4.18
CA ALA A 49 -7.05 8.28 -4.05
C ALA A 49 -8.31 7.76 -3.33
N ILE A 50 -8.83 8.48 -2.33
CA ILE A 50 -10.13 8.17 -1.71
C ILE A 50 -11.24 8.20 -2.76
N GLU A 51 -11.35 9.29 -3.53
CA GLU A 51 -12.37 9.44 -4.58
C GLU A 51 -12.29 8.30 -5.61
N TYR A 52 -11.08 7.93 -6.01
CA TYR A 52 -10.83 6.84 -6.95
C TYR A 52 -11.22 5.47 -6.39
N ALA A 53 -10.87 5.18 -5.14
CA ALA A 53 -11.20 3.92 -4.48
C ALA A 53 -12.72 3.77 -4.26
N LEU A 54 -13.44 4.85 -3.95
CA LEU A 54 -14.91 4.86 -3.85
C LEU A 54 -15.61 4.52 -5.18
N LYS A 55 -14.96 4.79 -6.31
CA LYS A 55 -15.42 4.39 -7.65
C LYS A 55 -15.06 2.94 -8.01
N GLY A 56 -14.48 2.17 -7.07
CA GLY A 56 -14.09 0.76 -7.26
C GLY A 56 -12.66 0.57 -7.79
N GLY A 57 -11.84 1.62 -7.81
CA GLY A 57 -10.40 1.54 -8.10
C GLY A 57 -9.63 0.88 -6.96
N ASN A 58 -8.50 0.25 -7.29
CA ASN A 58 -7.55 -0.22 -6.30
C ASN A 58 -6.48 0.84 -6.10
N VAL A 59 -5.97 0.97 -4.88
CA VAL A 59 -4.94 1.96 -4.51
C VAL A 59 -3.84 1.31 -3.70
N ASP A 60 -2.61 1.82 -3.84
CA ASP A 60 -1.45 1.26 -3.19
C ASP A 60 -0.68 2.34 -2.41
N PHE A 61 -0.57 2.11 -1.11
CA PHE A 61 0.27 2.91 -0.22
C PHE A 61 1.72 2.42 -0.29
N THR A 62 2.64 3.32 -0.06
CA THR A 62 4.04 2.96 0.14
C THR A 62 4.35 2.93 1.62
N GLY A 63 4.81 1.77 2.09
CA GLY A 63 5.31 1.60 3.45
C GLY A 63 6.77 2.01 3.56
N ASN A 64 7.15 2.49 4.73
CA ASN A 64 8.47 3.02 5.01
C ASN A 64 9.09 2.45 6.29
N GLU A 65 10.43 2.31 6.33
CA GLU A 65 11.14 1.89 7.54
C GLU A 65 11.16 2.98 8.62
N ASP A 66 11.33 4.22 8.22
CA ASP A 66 11.28 5.37 9.11
C ASP A 66 10.00 6.17 8.87
N ILE A 67 8.89 5.64 9.43
CA ILE A 67 7.54 6.19 9.23
C ILE A 67 7.46 7.65 9.71
N ASP A 68 8.09 7.95 10.86
CA ASP A 68 8.04 9.29 11.45
C ASP A 68 8.80 10.31 10.58
N TYR A 69 9.92 9.91 9.98
CA TYR A 69 10.66 10.74 9.04
C TYR A 69 9.81 11.09 7.79
N TRP A 70 9.18 10.11 7.18
CA TRP A 70 8.40 10.35 5.97
C TRP A 70 7.16 11.21 6.23
N GLU A 71 6.52 11.04 7.38
CA GLU A 71 5.40 11.89 7.80
C GLU A 71 5.86 13.33 8.10
N THR A 72 6.95 13.52 8.84
CA THR A 72 7.32 14.85 9.38
C THR A 72 8.21 15.66 8.45
N VAL A 73 9.10 15.02 7.68
CA VAL A 73 10.06 15.68 6.78
C VAL A 73 9.56 15.71 5.35
N CYS A 74 8.89 14.65 4.90
CA CYS A 74 8.43 14.52 3.51
C CYS A 74 6.93 14.82 3.32
N ASP A 75 6.19 15.15 4.39
CA ASP A 75 4.76 15.48 4.39
C ASP A 75 3.88 14.35 3.80
N GLU A 76 4.32 13.09 3.97
CA GLU A 76 3.54 11.93 3.55
C GLU A 76 2.39 11.65 4.51
N VAL A 77 1.27 11.20 3.98
CA VAL A 77 0.17 10.69 4.80
C VAL A 77 0.57 9.35 5.39
N ARG A 78 0.66 9.27 6.72
CA ARG A 78 0.99 8.03 7.44
C ARG A 78 0.03 6.90 7.03
N VAL A 79 0.56 5.73 6.68
CA VAL A 79 -0.21 4.62 6.11
C VAL A 79 -1.39 4.22 7.00
N CYS A 80 -1.16 3.99 8.29
CA CYS A 80 -2.21 3.57 9.23
C CYS A 80 -3.33 4.62 9.36
N SER A 81 -2.99 5.91 9.40
CA SER A 81 -3.94 7.03 9.40
C SER A 81 -4.71 7.10 8.09
N GLY A 82 -4.02 6.96 6.96
CA GLY A 82 -4.61 6.96 5.63
C GLY A 82 -5.63 5.83 5.44
N ILE A 83 -5.28 4.60 5.80
CA ILE A 83 -6.19 3.45 5.71
C ILE A 83 -7.43 3.67 6.58
N ARG A 84 -7.26 4.14 7.82
CA ARG A 84 -8.39 4.45 8.71
C ARG A 84 -9.31 5.52 8.09
N ARG A 85 -8.75 6.58 7.52
CA ARG A 85 -9.50 7.65 6.83
C ARG A 85 -10.25 7.12 5.60
N MET A 86 -9.63 6.25 4.80
CA MET A 86 -10.30 5.59 3.67
C MET A 86 -11.49 4.76 4.13
N MET A 87 -11.33 3.94 5.18
CA MET A 87 -12.42 3.14 5.76
C MET A 87 -13.56 4.04 6.28
N GLN A 88 -13.24 5.12 6.97
CA GLN A 88 -14.22 6.09 7.45
C GLN A 88 -14.98 6.79 6.31
N ALA A 89 -14.33 7.00 5.18
CA ALA A 89 -14.96 7.53 3.97
C ALA A 89 -15.84 6.51 3.22
N GLY A 90 -15.82 5.22 3.65
CA GLY A 90 -16.63 4.16 3.04
C GLY A 90 -15.90 3.33 1.98
N VAL A 91 -14.58 3.48 1.83
CA VAL A 91 -13.77 2.62 0.95
C VAL A 91 -13.75 1.20 1.50
N ASP A 92 -14.09 0.21 0.68
CA ASP A 92 -13.96 -1.20 1.05
C ASP A 92 -12.47 -1.56 1.18
N PRO A 93 -12.02 -2.08 2.34
CA PRO A 93 -10.61 -2.40 2.59
C PRO A 93 -9.96 -3.31 1.54
N LYS A 94 -10.75 -4.11 0.83
CA LYS A 94 -10.23 -4.97 -0.25
C LYS A 94 -9.55 -4.17 -1.38
N HIS A 95 -9.88 -2.90 -1.57
CA HIS A 95 -9.29 -2.04 -2.59
C HIS A 95 -7.95 -1.42 -2.19
N ILE A 96 -7.49 -1.67 -0.95
CA ILE A 96 -6.29 -1.06 -0.39
C ILE A 96 -5.16 -2.08 -0.34
N THR A 97 -3.99 -1.69 -0.84
CA THR A 97 -2.73 -2.44 -0.69
C THR A 97 -1.65 -1.56 -0.09
N ILE A 98 -0.62 -2.20 0.46
CA ILE A 98 0.63 -1.57 0.87
C ILE A 98 1.76 -2.29 0.14
N SER A 99 2.64 -1.54 -0.51
CA SER A 99 3.88 -2.05 -1.08
C SER A 99 5.09 -1.38 -0.42
N SER A 100 6.26 -2.00 -0.52
CA SER A 100 7.48 -1.53 0.12
C SER A 100 8.33 -0.63 -0.76
N ASP A 101 7.99 -0.50 -2.03
CA ASP A 101 8.90 0.02 -3.04
C ASP A 101 10.32 -0.58 -2.92
N GLY A 102 10.35 -1.87 -2.55
CA GLY A 102 11.55 -2.60 -2.15
C GLY A 102 12.61 -2.60 -3.24
N GLN A 103 13.86 -2.36 -2.86
CA GLN A 103 14.99 -2.11 -3.75
C GLN A 103 14.88 -0.82 -4.57
N GLY A 104 13.81 -0.05 -4.40
CA GLY A 104 13.69 1.30 -4.97
C GLY A 104 14.68 2.28 -4.33
N SER A 105 15.07 3.29 -5.09
CA SER A 105 15.92 4.37 -4.61
C SER A 105 15.11 5.38 -3.81
N LEU A 106 15.48 5.61 -2.55
CA LEU A 106 14.82 6.56 -1.66
C LEU A 106 15.68 7.82 -1.49
N PRO A 107 15.28 8.99 -2.01
CA PRO A 107 16.00 10.22 -1.74
C PRO A 107 15.80 10.61 -0.27
N LEU A 108 16.91 10.88 0.43
CA LEU A 108 16.90 11.30 1.83
C LEU A 108 17.15 12.80 1.93
N TYR A 109 16.38 13.47 2.77
CA TYR A 109 16.47 14.91 3.02
C TYR A 109 16.66 15.17 4.53
N ASN A 110 17.27 16.28 4.88
CA ASN A 110 17.27 16.76 6.26
C ASN A 110 16.00 17.59 6.56
N GLU A 111 15.85 18.02 7.81
CA GLU A 111 14.72 18.86 8.27
C GLU A 111 14.57 20.19 7.50
N LYS A 112 15.61 20.61 6.79
CA LYS A 112 15.61 21.82 5.95
C LYS A 112 15.25 21.52 4.49
N GLY A 113 14.97 20.25 4.14
CA GLY A 113 14.70 19.83 2.77
C GLY A 113 15.97 19.71 1.89
N GLU A 114 17.17 19.73 2.47
CA GLU A 114 18.41 19.57 1.72
C GLU A 114 18.69 18.07 1.49
N PHE A 115 19.05 17.73 0.26
CA PHE A 115 19.35 16.35 -0.15
C PHE A 115 20.60 15.81 0.56
N LEU A 116 20.45 14.70 1.26
CA LEU A 116 21.52 14.02 2.00
C LEU A 116 22.15 12.86 1.24
N GLY A 117 21.40 12.22 0.35
CA GLY A 117 21.85 11.03 -0.36
C GLY A 117 20.70 10.11 -0.77
N MET A 118 21.05 8.90 -1.19
CA MET A 118 20.09 7.88 -1.61
C MET A 118 20.09 6.72 -0.62
N GLY A 119 18.92 6.38 -0.10
CA GLY A 119 18.64 5.14 0.60
C GLY A 119 18.10 4.07 -0.32
N VAL A 120 17.74 2.93 0.23
CA VAL A 120 17.14 1.78 -0.47
C VAL A 120 15.94 1.28 0.31
N GLY A 121 14.79 1.16 -0.36
CA GLY A 121 13.57 0.61 0.24
C GLY A 121 13.75 -0.83 0.71
N GLN A 122 13.19 -1.16 1.87
CA GLN A 122 13.26 -2.48 2.50
C GLN A 122 11.86 -3.09 2.61
N SER A 123 11.75 -4.38 2.31
CA SER A 123 10.44 -5.09 2.41
C SER A 123 9.98 -5.32 3.86
N SER A 124 10.88 -5.22 4.83
CA SER A 124 10.57 -5.31 6.27
C SER A 124 9.58 -4.24 6.75
N CYS A 125 9.49 -3.10 6.08
CA CYS A 125 8.52 -2.05 6.37
C CYS A 125 7.07 -2.54 6.35
N LEU A 126 6.74 -3.55 5.53
CA LEU A 126 5.36 -4.03 5.38
C LEU A 126 4.76 -4.55 6.69
N LEU A 127 5.51 -5.38 7.44
CA LEU A 127 5.02 -5.88 8.72
C LEU A 127 4.97 -4.76 9.78
N LYS A 128 5.88 -3.80 9.70
CA LYS A 128 5.88 -2.62 10.56
C LYS A 128 4.64 -1.77 10.34
N GLU A 129 4.25 -1.53 9.08
CA GLU A 129 3.02 -0.81 8.76
C GLU A 129 1.77 -1.54 9.25
N VAL A 130 1.70 -2.87 9.09
CA VAL A 130 0.60 -3.68 9.65
C VAL A 130 0.53 -3.53 11.16
N LYS A 131 1.67 -3.59 11.85
CA LYS A 131 1.74 -3.41 13.31
C LYS A 131 1.23 -2.04 13.73
N GLU A 132 1.62 -0.97 13.03
CA GLU A 132 1.09 0.37 13.29
C GLU A 132 -0.42 0.49 13.01
N CYS A 133 -0.93 -0.11 11.95
CA CYS A 133 -2.35 -0.16 11.67
C CYS A 133 -3.15 -0.72 12.85
N VAL A 134 -2.67 -1.81 13.44
CA VAL A 134 -3.33 -2.46 14.58
C VAL A 134 -3.16 -1.65 15.86
N GLN A 135 -1.91 -1.26 16.18
CA GLN A 135 -1.58 -0.71 17.49
C GLN A 135 -1.87 0.79 17.65
N LYS A 136 -1.77 1.56 16.56
CA LYS A 136 -1.96 3.02 16.60
C LYS A 136 -3.26 3.50 15.98
N ALA A 137 -3.82 2.75 15.03
CA ALA A 137 -5.03 3.15 14.33
C ALA A 137 -6.26 2.28 14.64
N ASP A 138 -6.16 1.31 15.56
CA ASP A 138 -7.22 0.38 15.94
C ASP A 138 -7.88 -0.32 14.73
N ILE A 139 -7.09 -0.60 13.68
CA ILE A 139 -7.56 -1.35 12.53
C ILE A 139 -7.51 -2.84 12.87
N PRO A 140 -8.60 -3.61 12.66
CA PRO A 140 -8.58 -5.05 12.91
C PRO A 140 -7.43 -5.75 12.16
N LEU A 141 -6.75 -6.69 12.83
CA LEU A 141 -5.58 -7.39 12.27
C LEU A 141 -5.88 -8.03 10.92
N GLU A 142 -7.06 -8.62 10.76
CA GLU A 142 -7.50 -9.26 9.51
C GLU A 142 -7.54 -8.26 8.35
N ILE A 143 -7.96 -7.03 8.62
CA ILE A 143 -7.99 -5.96 7.62
C ILE A 143 -6.56 -5.49 7.35
N ALA A 144 -5.77 -5.19 8.39
CA ALA A 144 -4.41 -4.72 8.24
C ALA A 144 -3.54 -5.72 7.45
N ILE A 145 -3.57 -7.01 7.83
CA ILE A 145 -2.77 -8.04 7.14
C ILE A 145 -3.25 -8.30 5.71
N SER A 146 -4.54 -8.11 5.42
CA SER A 146 -5.08 -8.30 4.07
C SER A 146 -4.46 -7.33 3.06
N THR A 147 -4.05 -6.14 3.48
CA THR A 147 -3.44 -5.12 2.61
C THR A 147 -2.10 -5.56 2.01
N ILE A 148 -1.40 -6.49 2.65
CA ILE A 148 -0.11 -7.03 2.19
C ILE A 148 -0.18 -8.51 1.77
N THR A 149 -1.35 -9.15 1.86
CA THR A 149 -1.52 -10.58 1.56
C THR A 149 -2.64 -10.84 0.56
N SER A 150 -3.88 -10.95 1.01
CA SER A 150 -5.01 -11.35 0.16
C SER A 150 -5.42 -10.28 -0.85
N ASN A 151 -5.27 -9.00 -0.52
CA ASN A 151 -5.62 -7.92 -1.46
C ASN A 151 -4.67 -7.88 -2.66
N PRO A 152 -3.32 -7.78 -2.50
CA PRO A 152 -2.42 -7.85 -3.64
C PRO A 152 -2.53 -9.18 -4.39
N ALA A 153 -2.72 -10.31 -3.70
CA ALA A 153 -2.91 -11.60 -4.37
C ALA A 153 -4.16 -11.61 -5.26
N ARG A 154 -5.27 -11.03 -4.80
CA ARG A 154 -6.51 -10.88 -5.57
C ARG A 154 -6.34 -9.93 -6.75
N ILE A 155 -5.77 -8.75 -6.52
CA ILE A 155 -5.58 -7.72 -7.56
C ILE A 155 -4.66 -8.23 -8.66
N LEU A 156 -3.57 -8.90 -8.31
CA LEU A 156 -2.59 -9.44 -9.24
C LEU A 156 -2.94 -10.84 -9.75
N GLU A 157 -4.11 -11.37 -9.38
CA GLU A 157 -4.59 -12.73 -9.75
C GLU A 157 -3.56 -13.83 -9.47
N LEU A 158 -2.88 -13.75 -8.32
CA LEU A 158 -1.90 -14.74 -7.89
C LEU A 158 -2.61 -16.00 -7.41
N LYS A 159 -2.55 -17.04 -8.22
CA LYS A 159 -3.16 -18.34 -7.90
C LYS A 159 -2.43 -19.00 -6.73
N GLY A 160 -3.20 -19.51 -5.75
CA GLY A 160 -2.66 -20.23 -4.61
C GLY A 160 -1.90 -19.37 -3.60
N LYS A 161 -2.11 -18.04 -3.58
CA LYS A 161 -1.42 -17.09 -2.68
C LYS A 161 -2.38 -16.26 -1.85
N GLY A 162 -1.87 -15.69 -0.75
CA GLY A 162 -2.53 -14.68 0.07
C GLY A 162 -3.57 -15.20 1.05
N ARG A 163 -3.76 -16.52 1.16
CA ARG A 163 -4.72 -17.15 2.09
C ARG A 163 -4.20 -18.49 2.59
N ILE A 164 -4.58 -18.85 3.82
CA ILE A 164 -4.42 -20.19 4.36
C ILE A 164 -5.63 -21.00 3.91
N GLN A 165 -5.44 -21.84 2.91
CA GLN A 165 -6.50 -22.63 2.30
C GLN A 165 -5.91 -23.91 1.69
N GLU A 166 -6.66 -25.03 1.73
CA GLU A 166 -6.27 -26.27 1.07
C GLU A 166 -6.01 -26.05 -0.43
N GLY A 167 -4.86 -26.58 -0.91
CA GLY A 167 -4.41 -26.41 -2.29
C GLY A 167 -3.66 -25.11 -2.59
N TYR A 168 -3.50 -24.24 -1.59
CA TYR A 168 -2.67 -23.03 -1.68
C TYR A 168 -1.24 -23.33 -1.22
N ASP A 169 -0.29 -22.49 -1.68
CA ASP A 169 1.09 -22.57 -1.20
C ASP A 169 1.14 -22.26 0.30
N ALA A 170 1.86 -23.08 1.05
CA ALA A 170 2.08 -22.87 2.48
C ALA A 170 3.19 -21.82 2.71
N ASP A 171 2.93 -20.59 2.27
CA ASP A 171 3.77 -19.43 2.57
C ASP A 171 3.21 -18.75 3.80
N LEU A 172 3.83 -18.99 4.96
CA LEU A 172 3.30 -18.61 6.27
C LEU A 172 4.31 -17.79 7.06
N CYS A 173 3.80 -16.81 7.80
CA CYS A 173 4.55 -16.11 8.84
C CYS A 173 3.90 -16.42 10.18
N ILE A 174 4.70 -16.88 11.14
CA ILE A 174 4.29 -17.05 12.53
C ILE A 174 4.69 -15.79 13.28
N LEU A 175 3.70 -15.13 13.88
CA LEU A 175 3.89 -13.89 14.63
C LEU A 175 3.64 -14.13 16.12
N SER A 176 4.33 -13.38 16.97
CA SER A 176 4.03 -13.31 18.40
C SER A 176 2.73 -12.52 18.65
N SER A 177 2.26 -12.48 19.91
CA SER A 177 1.16 -11.61 20.34
C SER A 177 1.42 -10.13 20.09
N GLU A 178 2.69 -9.74 20.03
CA GLU A 178 3.14 -8.36 19.78
C GLU A 178 3.40 -8.09 18.30
N LEU A 179 2.98 -9.02 17.43
CA LEU A 179 3.18 -8.99 15.98
C LEU A 179 4.67 -8.95 15.55
N GLU A 180 5.54 -9.57 16.35
CA GLU A 180 6.94 -9.76 15.96
C GLU A 180 7.08 -11.06 15.14
N LEU A 181 7.88 -11.01 14.07
CA LEU A 181 8.12 -12.17 13.24
C LEU A 181 8.95 -13.23 13.97
N MET A 182 8.38 -14.41 14.20
CA MET A 182 9.01 -15.52 14.88
C MET A 182 9.59 -16.55 13.89
N GLU A 183 8.83 -16.87 12.85
CA GLU A 183 9.22 -17.88 11.86
C GLU A 183 8.58 -17.60 10.50
N VAL A 184 9.27 -18.00 9.45
CA VAL A 184 8.78 -17.94 8.06
C VAL A 184 8.85 -19.34 7.44
N ILE A 185 7.75 -19.80 6.89
CA ILE A 185 7.63 -21.03 6.14
C ILE A 185 7.37 -20.65 4.67
N ALA A 186 8.16 -21.20 3.77
CA ALA A 186 8.02 -20.97 2.33
C ALA A 186 7.75 -22.30 1.62
N LYS A 187 6.55 -22.47 1.10
CA LYS A 187 6.03 -23.66 0.40
C LYS A 187 5.97 -24.95 1.24
N GLY A 188 5.92 -24.81 2.55
CA GLY A 188 5.81 -25.94 3.48
C GLY A 188 7.14 -26.51 3.94
#